data_06ad85543f68df644e63dfac4cce38b5
#
_entry.id   06ad85543f68df644e63dfac4cce38b5
#
_cell.length_a   1.000
_cell.length_b   1.000
_cell.length_c   1.000
_cell.angle_alpha   90.00
_cell.angle_beta   90.00
_cell.angle_gamma   90.00
#
_symmetry.space_group_name_H-M   'P 1'
#
loop_
_entity.id
_entity.type
_entity.pdbx_description
1 polymer ?
#
loop_
_entity_poly.entity_id
_entity_poly.type
_entity_poly.pdbx_seq_one_letter_code
_entity_poly.pdbx_strand_id
1 'polypeptide(L)'
;MSASPVKAVAIEYGIDVSYDLGWISANESRGLLGIVVAYGRIIPESMLNKTPMINVHFSLLPRWRGAAPVERAILAGDTHTGVCIMEVEPTLDTGDVYARREMELTDAHTSDSLTKDLARLGGDLLVDVLRNGLQVPTPQDGATTYAHKLSSEEGRIDWNSLSVEVSRHVRALRAFTVVDGQRVRVLEVEVLTPSSATVPGEIAPDASVDTADGAVRLVMVHPEGKGPMTGAAWLRGKGFDAPLICE
;
A
#
# COMPACT_ATOMS: atom_id res chain seq x y z
N MET A 1 -7.80 17.55 -16.22
CA MET A 1 -7.28 16.77 -15.06
C MET A 1 -8.11 17.19 -13.85
N SER A 2 -8.73 16.23 -13.16
CA SER A 2 -9.43 16.49 -11.89
C SER A 2 -8.41 16.86 -10.79
N ALA A 3 -8.81 17.72 -9.86
CA ALA A 3 -7.99 18.02 -8.68
C ALA A 3 -7.75 16.75 -7.86
N SER A 4 -6.55 16.61 -7.24
CA SER A 4 -6.34 15.53 -6.28
C SER A 4 -7.29 15.68 -5.06
N PRO A 5 -7.63 14.60 -4.35
CA PRO A 5 -8.50 14.69 -3.16
C PRO A 5 -8.00 15.72 -2.14
N VAL A 6 -6.70 15.73 -1.87
CA VAL A 6 -6.07 16.70 -0.94
C VAL A 6 -6.26 18.14 -1.42
N LYS A 7 -6.06 18.39 -2.72
CA LYS A 7 -6.27 19.75 -3.29
C LYS A 7 -7.73 20.18 -3.19
N ALA A 8 -8.67 19.26 -3.44
CA ALA A 8 -10.09 19.57 -3.35
C ALA A 8 -10.48 20.01 -1.92
N VAL A 9 -10.04 19.24 -0.92
CA VAL A 9 -10.27 19.56 0.49
C VAL A 9 -9.57 20.87 0.90
N ALA A 10 -8.33 21.10 0.47
CA ALA A 10 -7.63 22.34 0.78
C ALA A 10 -8.39 23.57 0.27
N ILE A 11 -8.92 23.52 -0.95
CA ILE A 11 -9.74 24.60 -1.53
C ILE A 11 -11.03 24.81 -0.71
N GLU A 12 -11.71 23.73 -0.31
CA GLU A 12 -12.93 23.77 0.50
C GLU A 12 -12.71 24.48 1.84
N TYR A 13 -11.54 24.26 2.46
CA TYR A 13 -11.17 24.87 3.73
C TYR A 13 -10.42 26.20 3.59
N GLY A 14 -10.30 26.74 2.39
CA GLY A 14 -9.61 28.02 2.14
C GLY A 14 -8.10 27.96 2.40
N ILE A 15 -7.49 26.79 2.28
CA ILE A 15 -6.05 26.58 2.44
C ILE A 15 -5.38 26.81 1.08
N ASP A 16 -4.36 27.66 1.06
CA ASP A 16 -3.60 27.95 -0.14
C ASP A 16 -2.88 26.70 -0.66
N VAL A 17 -2.92 26.50 -1.97
CA VAL A 17 -2.25 25.36 -2.63
C VAL A 17 -1.15 25.87 -3.55
N SER A 18 0.07 25.41 -3.34
CA SER A 18 1.22 25.67 -4.20
C SER A 18 1.89 24.38 -4.64
N TYR A 19 2.48 24.39 -5.82
CA TYR A 19 3.37 23.32 -6.31
C TYR A 19 4.85 23.71 -6.23
N ASP A 20 5.14 24.94 -5.77
CA ASP A 20 6.48 25.49 -5.64
C ASP A 20 6.95 25.38 -4.18
N LEU A 21 7.97 24.55 -3.94
CA LEU A 21 8.63 24.44 -2.65
C LEU A 21 9.44 25.68 -2.27
N GLY A 22 9.75 26.55 -3.22
CA GLY A 22 10.42 27.84 -2.99
C GLY A 22 9.64 28.74 -2.03
N TRP A 23 8.31 28.56 -1.94
CA TRP A 23 7.47 29.25 -0.97
C TRP A 23 7.92 28.98 0.49
N ILE A 24 8.34 27.76 0.81
CA ILE A 24 8.82 27.39 2.15
C ILE A 24 10.08 28.21 2.48
N SER A 25 11.05 28.22 1.57
CA SER A 25 12.29 28.99 1.76
C SER A 25 12.04 30.52 1.86
N ALA A 26 11.07 31.02 1.14
CA ALA A 26 10.70 32.46 1.19
C ALA A 26 10.00 32.86 2.51
N ASN A 27 9.49 31.90 3.27
CA ASN A 27 8.74 32.14 4.51
C ASN A 27 9.43 31.52 5.77
N GLU A 28 10.67 31.11 5.70
CA GLU A 28 11.42 30.48 6.79
C GLU A 28 11.45 31.30 8.10
N SER A 29 11.48 32.64 8.01
CA SER A 29 11.48 33.55 9.18
C SER A 29 10.18 33.53 9.99
N ARG A 30 9.13 32.86 9.52
CA ARG A 30 7.83 32.76 10.19
C ARG A 30 7.74 31.64 11.26
N GLY A 31 8.83 30.90 11.48
CA GLY A 31 8.84 29.80 12.44
C GLY A 31 7.89 28.66 12.04
N LEU A 32 7.90 28.27 10.78
CA LEU A 32 7.02 27.23 10.23
C LEU A 32 7.42 25.84 10.72
N LEU A 33 6.43 24.97 10.91
CA LEU A 33 6.60 23.53 11.00
C LEU A 33 6.03 22.90 9.72
N GLY A 34 6.86 22.13 8.99
CA GLY A 34 6.43 21.38 7.83
C GLY A 34 5.76 20.06 8.22
N ILE A 35 4.60 19.77 7.66
CA ILE A 35 3.95 18.46 7.80
C ILE A 35 4.05 17.72 6.47
N VAL A 36 4.73 16.59 6.47
CA VAL A 36 4.96 15.75 5.29
C VAL A 36 4.03 14.55 5.34
N VAL A 37 3.28 14.31 4.27
CA VAL A 37 2.41 13.14 4.12
C VAL A 37 2.51 12.63 2.69
N ALA A 38 2.91 11.38 2.50
CA ALA A 38 3.00 10.72 1.19
C ALA A 38 3.77 11.54 0.12
N TYR A 39 4.83 12.21 0.52
CA TYR A 39 5.66 13.02 -0.36
C TYR A 39 6.74 12.16 -1.02
N GLY A 40 6.58 11.88 -2.30
CA GLY A 40 7.42 10.94 -3.05
C GLY A 40 8.79 11.47 -3.52
N ARG A 41 9.33 12.52 -2.88
CA ARG A 41 10.64 13.11 -3.21
C ARG A 41 11.46 13.31 -1.95
N ILE A 42 12.80 13.28 -2.09
CA ILE A 42 13.70 13.66 -1.00
C ILE A 42 13.64 15.18 -0.81
N ILE A 43 13.48 15.63 0.44
CA ILE A 43 13.52 17.03 0.81
C ILE A 43 14.99 17.40 1.01
N PRO A 44 15.48 18.47 0.34
CA PRO A 44 16.88 18.87 0.46
C PRO A 44 17.24 19.26 1.90
N GLU A 45 18.42 18.86 2.34
CA GLU A 45 18.96 19.17 3.67
C GLU A 45 18.98 20.68 3.95
N SER A 46 19.30 21.49 2.93
CA SER A 46 19.25 22.96 3.03
C SER A 46 17.87 23.51 3.39
N MET A 47 16.81 22.77 3.12
CA MET A 47 15.44 23.12 3.50
C MET A 47 15.12 22.62 4.91
N LEU A 48 15.55 21.41 5.26
CA LEU A 48 15.35 20.84 6.60
C LEU A 48 16.06 21.67 7.68
N ASN A 49 17.27 22.17 7.39
CA ASN A 49 18.03 23.05 8.29
C ASN A 49 17.34 24.39 8.59
N LYS A 50 16.37 24.80 7.76
CA LYS A 50 15.66 26.08 7.88
C LYS A 50 14.24 25.93 8.42
N THR A 51 13.59 24.82 8.07
CA THR A 51 12.21 24.54 8.45
C THR A 51 12.12 23.11 9.01
N PRO A 52 11.96 22.97 10.32
CA PRO A 52 11.70 21.65 10.91
C PRO A 52 10.51 20.99 10.25
N MET A 53 10.61 19.71 9.97
CA MET A 53 9.54 18.95 9.32
C MET A 53 9.29 17.64 10.06
N ILE A 54 8.02 17.26 10.14
CA ILE A 54 7.60 15.95 10.63
C ILE A 54 6.84 15.20 9.56
N ASN A 55 6.99 13.88 9.54
CA ASN A 55 6.34 13.00 8.56
C ASN A 55 5.32 12.09 9.25
N VAL A 56 4.18 11.90 8.58
CA VAL A 56 3.19 10.89 8.94
C VAL A 56 3.52 9.64 8.14
N HIS A 57 4.17 8.67 8.77
CA HIS A 57 4.64 7.45 8.13
C HIS A 57 3.73 6.26 8.47
N PHE A 58 3.29 5.51 7.45
CA PHE A 58 2.30 4.43 7.58
C PHE A 58 2.95 3.08 7.91
N SER A 59 3.80 3.07 8.93
CA SER A 59 4.30 1.85 9.57
C SER A 59 4.71 2.08 11.01
N LEU A 60 4.97 1.00 11.73
CA LEU A 60 5.60 1.01 13.06
C LEU A 60 7.12 0.98 12.89
N LEU A 61 7.73 2.15 12.67
CA LEU A 61 9.18 2.28 12.47
C LEU A 61 9.97 1.66 13.65
N PRO A 62 11.11 1.03 13.37
CA PRO A 62 11.92 1.02 12.12
C PRO A 62 11.47 -0.01 11.06
N ARG A 63 10.33 -0.69 11.25
CA ARG A 63 9.80 -1.61 10.24
C ARG A 63 9.19 -0.82 9.08
N TRP A 64 9.51 -1.24 7.85
CA TRP A 64 8.97 -0.68 6.60
C TRP A 64 9.33 0.79 6.36
N ARG A 65 10.60 1.19 6.56
CA ARG A 65 11.10 2.46 6.03
C ARG A 65 10.97 2.49 4.51
N GLY A 66 10.49 3.59 3.93
CA GLY A 66 10.43 3.74 2.48
C GLY A 66 9.04 4.00 1.90
N ALA A 67 8.88 3.70 0.59
CA ALA A 67 7.81 4.26 -0.23
C ALA A 67 6.49 3.48 -0.21
N ALA A 68 6.49 2.18 0.19
CA ALA A 68 5.32 1.31 0.08
C ALA A 68 5.06 0.49 1.37
N PRO A 69 5.04 1.11 2.57
CA PRO A 69 4.91 0.39 3.83
C PRO A 69 3.60 -0.39 3.95
N VAL A 70 2.50 0.14 3.42
CA VAL A 70 1.17 -0.46 3.48
C VAL A 70 1.13 -1.79 2.73
N GLU A 71 1.56 -1.78 1.49
CA GLU A 71 1.57 -2.95 0.63
C GLU A 71 2.55 -4.01 1.14
N ARG A 72 3.74 -3.58 1.60
CA ARG A 72 4.76 -4.51 2.13
C ARG A 72 4.31 -5.18 3.42
N ALA A 73 3.56 -4.51 4.29
CA ALA A 73 2.98 -5.11 5.49
C ALA A 73 1.97 -6.21 5.14
N ILE A 74 1.08 -5.98 4.15
CA ILE A 74 0.12 -6.98 3.68
C ILE A 74 0.87 -8.17 3.05
N LEU A 75 1.83 -7.92 2.15
CA LEU A 75 2.61 -8.97 1.49
C LEU A 75 3.36 -9.85 2.48
N ALA A 76 3.95 -9.26 3.51
CA ALA A 76 4.67 -9.99 4.55
C ALA A 76 3.75 -10.78 5.48
N GLY A 77 2.44 -10.51 5.46
CA GLY A 77 1.48 -11.13 6.37
C GLY A 77 1.62 -10.65 7.80
N ASP A 78 1.99 -9.39 7.98
CA ASP A 78 2.01 -8.78 9.30
C ASP A 78 0.59 -8.82 9.91
N THR A 79 0.51 -9.06 11.19
CA THR A 79 -0.77 -9.07 11.94
C THR A 79 -1.09 -7.71 12.56
N HIS A 80 -0.10 -6.81 12.60
CA HIS A 80 -0.21 -5.46 13.12
C HIS A 80 0.56 -4.50 12.22
N THR A 81 0.07 -3.29 12.14
CA THR A 81 0.70 -2.15 11.49
C THR A 81 0.34 -0.88 12.24
N GLY A 82 0.67 0.28 11.73
CA GLY A 82 0.32 1.52 12.41
C GLY A 82 0.88 2.75 11.72
N VAL A 83 0.93 3.83 12.49
CA VAL A 83 1.44 5.12 12.04
C VAL A 83 2.46 5.64 13.03
N CYS A 84 3.55 6.22 12.53
CA CYS A 84 4.49 7.02 13.29
C CYS A 84 4.45 8.49 12.83
N ILE A 85 4.48 9.42 13.79
CA ILE A 85 4.83 10.81 13.57
C ILE A 85 6.31 10.93 13.90
N MET A 86 7.15 11.26 12.92
CA MET A 86 8.60 11.23 13.04
C MET A 86 9.25 12.49 12.49
N GLU A 87 10.46 12.80 12.90
CA GLU A 87 11.28 13.83 12.27
C GLU A 87 11.65 13.47 10.84
N VAL A 88 11.72 14.49 9.98
CA VAL A 88 12.25 14.32 8.63
C VAL A 88 13.74 14.63 8.64
N GLU A 89 14.54 13.63 8.29
CA GLU A 89 15.98 13.72 8.15
C GLU A 89 16.42 13.57 6.67
N PRO A 90 17.67 13.88 6.33
CA PRO A 90 18.19 13.66 4.98
C PRO A 90 18.19 12.19 4.54
N THR A 91 18.24 11.27 5.50
CA THR A 91 18.16 9.83 5.28
C THR A 91 16.72 9.33 5.34
N LEU A 92 16.41 8.32 4.51
CA LEU A 92 15.04 7.85 4.31
C LEU A 92 14.46 7.23 5.59
N ASP A 93 13.47 7.92 6.18
CA ASP A 93 12.65 7.49 7.32
C ASP A 93 13.47 7.03 8.54
N THR A 94 14.61 7.71 8.81
CA THR A 94 15.50 7.41 9.94
C THR A 94 15.28 8.27 11.17
N GLY A 95 14.56 9.39 11.04
CA GLY A 95 14.37 10.36 12.11
C GLY A 95 13.66 9.77 13.34
N ASP A 96 13.87 10.43 14.46
CA ASP A 96 13.29 10.04 15.74
C ASP A 96 11.75 10.17 15.74
N VAL A 97 11.09 9.37 16.57
CA VAL A 97 9.62 9.22 16.58
C VAL A 97 9.03 10.01 17.73
N TYR A 98 8.15 10.97 17.44
CA TYR A 98 7.37 11.73 18.42
C TYR A 98 6.23 10.92 19.03
N ALA A 99 5.53 10.16 18.19
CA ALA A 99 4.40 9.33 18.61
C ALA A 99 4.18 8.17 17.62
N ARG A 100 3.60 7.09 18.13
CA ARG A 100 3.15 5.95 17.32
C ARG A 100 1.78 5.49 17.76
N ARG A 101 1.02 4.96 16.82
CA ARG A 101 -0.27 4.33 17.09
C ARG A 101 -0.39 3.07 16.24
N GLU A 102 -0.66 1.97 16.90
CA GLU A 102 -0.78 0.64 16.31
C GLU A 102 -2.24 0.32 15.97
N MET A 103 -2.44 -0.53 14.96
CA MET A 103 -3.72 -1.15 14.63
C MET A 103 -3.52 -2.58 14.15
N GLU A 104 -4.56 -3.39 14.29
CA GLU A 104 -4.59 -4.75 13.77
C GLU A 104 -4.68 -4.73 12.24
N LEU A 105 -3.90 -5.61 11.60
CA LEU A 105 -3.95 -5.88 10.17
C LEU A 105 -4.56 -7.27 9.95
N THR A 106 -5.77 -7.29 9.40
CA THR A 106 -6.54 -8.52 9.15
C THR A 106 -6.57 -8.90 7.68
N ASP A 107 -7.02 -10.11 7.37
CA ASP A 107 -7.18 -10.57 5.99
C ASP A 107 -8.32 -9.86 5.23
N ALA A 108 -9.13 -9.06 5.89
CA ALA A 108 -10.12 -8.21 5.23
C ALA A 108 -9.52 -6.93 4.62
N HIS A 109 -8.31 -6.52 5.05
CA HIS A 109 -7.70 -5.30 4.53
C HIS A 109 -7.10 -5.52 3.14
N THR A 110 -7.40 -4.58 2.25
CA THR A 110 -6.68 -4.34 1.00
C THR A 110 -5.76 -3.14 1.18
N SER A 111 -4.83 -2.90 0.25
CA SER A 111 -3.98 -1.69 0.28
C SER A 111 -4.83 -0.41 0.31
N ASP A 112 -5.94 -0.36 -0.44
CA ASP A 112 -6.83 0.79 -0.47
C ASP A 112 -7.58 1.01 0.85
N SER A 113 -8.12 -0.04 1.48
CA SER A 113 -8.83 0.08 2.76
C SER A 113 -7.87 0.41 3.89
N LEU A 114 -6.74 -0.29 3.97
CA LEU A 114 -5.71 -0.07 4.98
C LEU A 114 -5.12 1.34 4.90
N THR A 115 -4.85 1.85 3.68
CA THR A 115 -4.39 3.23 3.49
C THR A 115 -5.39 4.25 4.05
N LYS A 116 -6.70 4.03 3.85
CA LYS A 116 -7.74 4.91 4.41
C LYS A 116 -7.77 4.88 5.94
N ASP A 117 -7.67 3.69 6.52
CA ASP A 117 -7.68 3.54 7.98
C ASP A 117 -6.42 4.15 8.61
N LEU A 118 -5.24 3.93 8.01
CA LEU A 118 -3.99 4.54 8.45
C LEU A 118 -3.98 6.06 8.26
N ALA A 119 -4.59 6.57 7.19
CA ALA A 119 -4.70 8.02 6.97
C ALA A 119 -5.55 8.68 8.05
N ARG A 120 -6.67 8.07 8.47
CA ARG A 120 -7.48 8.55 9.58
C ARG A 120 -6.72 8.46 10.90
N LEU A 121 -6.15 7.29 11.20
CA LEU A 121 -5.35 7.07 12.41
C LEU A 121 -4.19 8.05 12.53
N GLY A 122 -3.49 8.31 11.42
CA GLY A 122 -2.38 9.25 11.34
C GLY A 122 -2.80 10.71 11.48
N GLY A 123 -3.95 11.07 10.91
CA GLY A 123 -4.54 12.40 11.08
C GLY A 123 -4.90 12.69 12.53
N ASP A 124 -5.57 11.74 13.20
CA ASP A 124 -5.91 11.87 14.62
C ASP A 124 -4.65 11.95 15.49
N LEU A 125 -3.66 11.09 15.25
CA LEU A 125 -2.39 11.11 15.97
C LEU A 125 -1.61 12.42 15.77
N LEU A 126 -1.58 12.93 14.53
CA LEU A 126 -0.94 14.20 14.22
C LEU A 126 -1.59 15.36 14.98
N VAL A 127 -2.92 15.41 15.00
CA VAL A 127 -3.67 16.44 15.74
C VAL A 127 -3.37 16.37 17.25
N ASP A 128 -3.30 15.16 17.82
CA ASP A 128 -2.94 14.99 19.23
C ASP A 128 -1.52 15.49 19.51
N VAL A 129 -0.54 15.15 18.66
CA VAL A 129 0.84 15.62 18.76
C VAL A 129 0.93 17.14 18.70
N LEU A 130 0.23 17.75 17.74
CA LEU A 130 0.26 19.21 17.57
C LEU A 130 -0.43 19.96 18.72
N ARG A 131 -1.54 19.44 19.28
CA ARG A 131 -2.25 20.03 20.42
C ARG A 131 -1.44 19.96 21.72
N ASN A 132 -0.70 18.88 21.92
CA ASN A 132 0.12 18.69 23.13
C ASN A 132 1.51 19.34 23.00
N GLY A 133 1.83 19.91 21.84
CA GLY A 133 3.17 20.36 21.45
C GLY A 133 4.11 19.19 21.16
N LEU A 134 5.10 19.42 20.32
CA LEU A 134 6.14 18.43 20.00
C LEU A 134 6.95 18.14 21.28
N GLN A 135 6.83 16.93 21.78
CA GLN A 135 7.65 16.42 22.87
C GLN A 135 9.04 16.04 22.35
N VAL A 136 9.95 15.62 23.25
CA VAL A 136 11.24 15.08 22.83
C VAL A 136 11.00 13.76 22.09
N PRO A 137 11.44 13.63 20.85
CA PRO A 137 11.24 12.41 20.09
C PRO A 137 12.14 11.28 20.63
N THR A 138 11.79 10.06 20.34
CA THR A 138 12.52 8.86 20.78
C THR A 138 13.20 8.22 19.59
N PRO A 139 14.49 7.84 19.67
CA PRO A 139 15.17 7.09 18.65
C PRO A 139 14.42 5.83 18.25
N GLN A 140 14.48 5.47 16.98
CA GLN A 140 13.91 4.22 16.51
C GLN A 140 14.73 3.04 17.06
N ASP A 141 14.05 2.04 17.62
CA ASP A 141 14.67 0.84 18.19
C ASP A 141 14.08 -0.41 17.55
N GLY A 142 14.93 -1.41 17.30
CA GLY A 142 14.57 -2.70 16.72
C GLY A 142 15.15 -2.93 15.31
N ALA A 143 14.74 -4.06 14.71
CA ALA A 143 15.22 -4.47 13.40
C ALA A 143 14.59 -3.61 12.28
N THR A 144 15.45 -2.97 11.51
CA THR A 144 15.02 -2.16 10.35
C THR A 144 14.67 -3.04 9.17
N THR A 145 13.53 -2.76 8.53
CA THR A 145 13.18 -3.31 7.23
C THR A 145 12.79 -2.21 6.24
N TYR A 146 12.88 -2.51 4.95
CA TYR A 146 12.66 -1.51 3.90
C TYR A 146 11.46 -1.85 3.02
N ALA A 147 10.63 -0.86 2.78
CA ALA A 147 9.47 -0.88 1.89
C ALA A 147 9.83 -0.19 0.56
N HIS A 148 10.58 -0.91 -0.30
CA HIS A 148 10.96 -0.39 -1.60
C HIS A 148 9.72 -0.08 -2.45
N LYS A 149 9.83 0.95 -3.31
CA LYS A 149 8.81 1.32 -4.26
C LYS A 149 8.42 0.12 -5.12
N LEU A 150 7.12 -0.08 -5.28
CA LEU A 150 6.58 -1.16 -6.09
C LEU A 150 6.79 -0.90 -7.59
N SER A 151 7.13 -1.95 -8.31
CA SER A 151 7.14 -1.95 -9.78
C SER A 151 5.82 -2.53 -10.32
N SER A 152 5.51 -2.26 -11.60
CA SER A 152 4.34 -2.86 -12.24
C SER A 152 4.47 -4.38 -12.41
N GLU A 153 5.69 -4.88 -12.52
CA GLU A 153 5.97 -6.31 -12.68
C GLU A 153 5.71 -7.09 -11.39
N GLU A 154 5.90 -6.48 -10.23
CA GLU A 154 5.53 -7.09 -8.96
C GLU A 154 4.03 -7.38 -8.85
N GLY A 155 3.19 -6.81 -9.70
CA GLY A 155 1.77 -7.16 -9.79
C GLY A 155 1.49 -8.50 -10.46
N ARG A 156 2.46 -9.14 -11.14
CA ARG A 156 2.26 -10.46 -11.74
C ARG A 156 2.19 -11.52 -10.63
N ILE A 157 1.13 -12.32 -10.65
CA ILE A 157 0.94 -13.39 -9.66
C ILE A 157 1.90 -14.54 -9.98
N ASP A 158 2.66 -14.98 -8.99
CA ASP A 158 3.40 -16.25 -9.04
C ASP A 158 2.51 -17.36 -8.45
N TRP A 159 1.97 -18.19 -9.32
CA TRP A 159 1.09 -19.30 -8.94
C TRP A 159 1.82 -20.45 -8.22
N ASN A 160 3.16 -20.47 -8.23
CA ASN A 160 3.96 -21.39 -7.42
C ASN A 160 4.09 -20.95 -5.95
N SER A 161 3.49 -19.81 -5.58
CA SER A 161 3.39 -19.36 -4.20
C SER A 161 2.28 -20.12 -3.45
N LEU A 162 2.27 -19.99 -2.13
CA LEU A 162 1.19 -20.54 -1.30
C LEU A 162 -0.12 -19.78 -1.54
N SER A 163 -1.25 -20.43 -1.40
CA SER A 163 -2.59 -19.86 -1.59
C SER A 163 -2.81 -18.57 -0.75
N VAL A 164 -2.31 -18.56 0.48
CA VAL A 164 -2.36 -17.41 1.36
C VAL A 164 -1.48 -16.25 0.84
N GLU A 165 -0.34 -16.55 0.24
CA GLU A 165 0.55 -15.53 -0.34
C GLU A 165 -0.06 -14.92 -1.60
N VAL A 166 -0.69 -15.74 -2.46
CA VAL A 166 -1.47 -15.27 -3.61
C VAL A 166 -2.60 -14.34 -3.15
N SER A 167 -3.32 -14.70 -2.08
CA SER A 167 -4.36 -13.82 -1.51
C SER A 167 -3.81 -12.49 -1.01
N ARG A 168 -2.67 -12.51 -0.29
CA ARG A 168 -1.98 -11.29 0.15
C ARG A 168 -1.55 -10.44 -1.03
N HIS A 169 -1.02 -11.07 -2.08
CA HIS A 169 -0.58 -10.41 -3.30
C HIS A 169 -1.74 -9.66 -3.98
N VAL A 170 -2.91 -10.31 -4.11
CA VAL A 170 -4.12 -9.70 -4.69
C VAL A 170 -4.62 -8.53 -3.85
N ARG A 171 -4.58 -8.63 -2.52
CA ARG A 171 -5.01 -7.57 -1.62
C ARG A 171 -4.04 -6.38 -1.56
N ALA A 172 -2.74 -6.65 -1.73
CA ALA A 172 -1.71 -5.63 -1.63
C ALA A 172 -1.48 -4.88 -2.94
N LEU A 173 -1.56 -5.55 -4.09
CA LEU A 173 -1.07 -5.04 -5.35
C LEU A 173 -2.17 -4.94 -6.42
N ARG A 174 -1.83 -4.30 -7.52
CA ARG A 174 -2.62 -4.40 -8.76
C ARG A 174 -2.33 -5.73 -9.45
N ALA A 175 -2.73 -6.82 -8.78
CA ALA A 175 -2.42 -8.18 -9.17
C ALA A 175 -2.97 -8.54 -10.55
N PHE A 176 -2.21 -9.29 -11.31
CA PHE A 176 -2.62 -9.77 -12.62
C PHE A 176 -1.96 -11.11 -12.96
N THR A 177 -2.58 -11.81 -13.90
CA THR A 177 -2.03 -12.99 -14.57
C THR A 177 -2.22 -12.83 -16.09
N VAL A 178 -1.65 -13.74 -16.87
CA VAL A 178 -1.88 -13.85 -18.31
C VAL A 178 -2.54 -15.19 -18.60
N VAL A 179 -3.61 -15.19 -19.37
CA VAL A 179 -4.32 -16.41 -19.80
C VAL A 179 -4.58 -16.30 -21.30
N ASP A 180 -4.13 -17.28 -22.08
CA ASP A 180 -4.16 -17.25 -23.56
C ASP A 180 -3.55 -15.96 -24.14
N GLY A 181 -2.45 -15.49 -23.60
CA GLY A 181 -1.78 -14.25 -24.03
C GLY A 181 -2.52 -12.95 -23.68
N GLN A 182 -3.64 -13.01 -22.94
CA GLN A 182 -4.41 -11.84 -22.50
C GLN A 182 -4.19 -11.55 -21.03
N ARG A 183 -3.92 -10.29 -20.71
CA ARG A 183 -3.77 -9.85 -19.32
C ARG A 183 -5.15 -9.81 -18.63
N VAL A 184 -5.20 -10.41 -17.45
CA VAL A 184 -6.38 -10.44 -16.59
C VAL A 184 -5.98 -9.92 -15.21
N ARG A 185 -6.53 -8.77 -14.80
CA ARG A 185 -6.35 -8.30 -13.43
C ARG A 185 -7.21 -9.15 -12.50
N VAL A 186 -6.63 -9.59 -11.40
CA VAL A 186 -7.33 -10.30 -10.33
C VAL A 186 -7.63 -9.28 -9.24
N LEU A 187 -8.90 -9.07 -8.96
CA LEU A 187 -9.35 -8.04 -8.02
C LEU A 187 -9.67 -8.62 -6.66
N GLU A 188 -10.15 -9.87 -6.63
CA GLU A 188 -10.53 -10.55 -5.40
C GLU A 188 -10.40 -12.06 -5.57
N VAL A 189 -9.89 -12.72 -4.55
CA VAL A 189 -9.80 -14.18 -4.46
C VAL A 189 -10.30 -14.69 -3.12
N GLU A 190 -10.77 -15.93 -3.12
CA GLU A 190 -11.09 -16.71 -1.93
C GLU A 190 -10.08 -17.85 -1.81
N VAL A 191 -9.43 -17.99 -0.67
CA VAL A 191 -8.52 -19.12 -0.39
C VAL A 191 -9.38 -20.35 -0.14
N LEU A 192 -9.11 -21.42 -0.87
CA LEU A 192 -9.81 -22.70 -0.73
C LEU A 192 -9.03 -23.67 0.14
N THR A 193 -9.75 -24.62 0.74
CA THR A 193 -9.13 -25.71 1.51
C THR A 193 -8.22 -26.54 0.59
N PRO A 194 -7.07 -27.02 1.06
CA PRO A 194 -6.12 -27.77 0.23
C PRO A 194 -6.77 -28.93 -0.52
N SER A 195 -6.50 -29.07 -1.80
CA SER A 195 -6.87 -30.16 -2.69
C SER A 195 -5.64 -31.04 -3.03
N SER A 196 -5.86 -32.31 -3.32
CA SER A 196 -4.81 -33.32 -3.39
C SER A 196 -4.22 -33.49 -4.78
N ALA A 197 -3.78 -32.67 -5.50
CA ALA A 197 -2.96 -32.72 -6.72
C ALA A 197 -3.16 -31.44 -7.52
N THR A 198 -2.19 -30.59 -7.43
CA THR A 198 -2.29 -29.27 -8.01
C THR A 198 -1.21 -29.11 -9.07
N VAL A 199 -1.60 -28.54 -10.20
CA VAL A 199 -0.66 -28.00 -11.18
C VAL A 199 -0.77 -26.48 -11.04
N PRO A 200 0.22 -25.81 -10.40
CA PRO A 200 0.14 -24.38 -10.17
C PRO A 200 -0.21 -23.60 -11.44
N GLY A 201 -1.21 -22.72 -11.35
CA GLY A 201 -1.72 -21.95 -12.48
C GLY A 201 -2.83 -22.62 -13.28
N GLU A 202 -3.15 -23.92 -13.09
CA GLU A 202 -4.27 -24.56 -13.78
C GLU A 202 -5.61 -24.02 -13.27
N ILE A 203 -6.50 -23.66 -14.20
CA ILE A 203 -7.81 -23.09 -13.90
C ILE A 203 -8.88 -24.17 -14.02
N ALA A 204 -9.58 -24.44 -12.95
CA ALA A 204 -10.73 -25.35 -12.95
C ALA A 204 -12.02 -24.66 -13.39
N PRO A 205 -13.07 -25.44 -13.81
CA PRO A 205 -14.36 -24.90 -14.29
C PRO A 205 -15.11 -24.02 -13.30
N ASP A 206 -14.84 -24.13 -12.01
CA ASP A 206 -15.45 -23.32 -10.94
C ASP A 206 -14.68 -22.00 -10.67
N ALA A 207 -13.72 -21.65 -11.54
CA ALA A 207 -12.81 -20.52 -11.43
C ALA A 207 -11.80 -20.64 -10.27
N SER A 208 -11.57 -21.81 -9.73
CA SER A 208 -10.41 -22.05 -8.87
C SER A 208 -9.14 -22.15 -9.72
N VAL A 209 -8.03 -21.66 -9.17
CA VAL A 209 -6.68 -21.73 -9.75
C VAL A 209 -5.78 -22.40 -8.74
N ASP A 210 -5.07 -23.41 -9.19
CA ASP A 210 -4.14 -24.15 -8.35
C ASP A 210 -2.93 -23.32 -7.96
N THR A 211 -2.43 -23.55 -6.76
CA THR A 211 -1.25 -22.92 -6.14
C THR A 211 -0.32 -23.99 -5.60
N ALA A 212 0.80 -23.62 -4.98
CA ALA A 212 1.77 -24.59 -4.45
C ALA A 212 1.20 -25.53 -3.36
N ASP A 213 0.18 -25.08 -2.60
CA ASP A 213 -0.34 -25.82 -1.42
C ASP A 213 -1.86 -26.04 -1.45
N GLY A 214 -2.53 -25.64 -2.52
CA GLY A 214 -3.98 -25.71 -2.61
C GLY A 214 -4.50 -24.94 -3.82
N ALA A 215 -5.53 -24.14 -3.62
CA ALA A 215 -6.10 -23.31 -4.68
C ALA A 215 -6.67 -22.01 -4.13
N VAL A 216 -6.85 -21.05 -5.03
CA VAL A 216 -7.68 -19.86 -4.78
C VAL A 216 -8.79 -19.79 -5.81
N ARG A 217 -9.99 -19.36 -5.42
CA ARG A 217 -11.07 -19.06 -6.38
C ARG A 217 -10.99 -17.62 -6.82
N LEU A 218 -11.03 -17.38 -8.12
CA LEU A 218 -11.15 -16.04 -8.71
C LEU A 218 -12.57 -15.52 -8.46
N VAL A 219 -12.75 -14.66 -7.45
CA VAL A 219 -14.07 -14.07 -7.14
C VAL A 219 -14.38 -12.96 -8.14
N MET A 220 -13.47 -11.99 -8.28
CA MET A 220 -13.61 -10.86 -9.20
C MET A 220 -12.36 -10.70 -10.05
N VAL A 221 -12.56 -10.53 -11.35
CA VAL A 221 -11.50 -10.30 -12.34
C VAL A 221 -11.84 -9.12 -13.23
N HIS A 222 -10.82 -8.53 -13.86
CA HIS A 222 -10.97 -7.45 -14.83
C HIS A 222 -10.10 -7.75 -16.05
N PRO A 223 -10.63 -8.49 -17.05
CA PRO A 223 -9.94 -8.78 -18.29
C PRO A 223 -9.66 -7.51 -19.07
N GLU A 224 -8.58 -7.49 -19.81
CA GLU A 224 -8.23 -6.36 -20.68
C GLU A 224 -9.34 -6.09 -21.70
N GLY A 225 -9.69 -4.82 -21.88
CA GLY A 225 -10.74 -4.38 -22.81
C GLY A 225 -12.19 -4.67 -22.36
N LYS A 226 -12.39 -5.20 -21.15
CA LYS A 226 -13.72 -5.46 -20.58
C LYS A 226 -13.88 -4.75 -19.23
N GLY A 227 -15.10 -4.72 -18.68
CA GLY A 227 -15.35 -4.30 -17.30
C GLY A 227 -15.06 -5.41 -16.27
N PRO A 228 -15.00 -5.06 -14.96
CA PRO A 228 -14.93 -6.05 -13.89
C PRO A 228 -16.10 -7.02 -13.95
N MET A 229 -15.84 -8.30 -13.69
CA MET A 229 -16.84 -9.37 -13.66
C MET A 229 -16.41 -10.50 -12.72
N THR A 230 -17.35 -11.40 -12.38
CA THR A 230 -16.99 -12.59 -11.59
C THR A 230 -16.12 -13.54 -12.40
N GLY A 231 -15.20 -14.26 -11.72
CA GLY A 231 -14.36 -15.28 -12.36
C GLY A 231 -15.18 -16.31 -13.13
N ALA A 232 -16.29 -16.78 -12.56
CA ALA A 232 -17.21 -17.69 -13.24
C ALA A 232 -17.85 -17.12 -14.52
N ALA A 233 -18.20 -15.83 -14.53
CA ALA A 233 -18.72 -15.17 -15.75
C ALA A 233 -17.64 -15.03 -16.82
N TRP A 234 -16.42 -14.71 -16.42
CA TRP A 234 -15.26 -14.62 -17.30
C TRP A 234 -14.97 -15.95 -17.99
N LEU A 235 -14.93 -17.05 -17.22
CA LEU A 235 -14.64 -18.38 -17.75
C LEU A 235 -15.72 -18.89 -18.71
N ARG A 236 -17.00 -18.65 -18.44
CA ARG A 236 -18.07 -18.99 -19.39
C ARG A 236 -17.87 -18.38 -20.77
N GLY A 237 -17.24 -17.20 -20.83
CA GLY A 237 -16.92 -16.52 -22.09
C GLY A 237 -15.68 -17.03 -22.81
N LYS A 238 -14.85 -17.88 -22.15
CA LYS A 238 -13.62 -18.44 -22.72
C LYS A 238 -13.84 -19.79 -23.40
N GLY A 239 -14.80 -20.61 -22.91
CA GLY A 239 -14.89 -22.02 -23.27
C GLY A 239 -13.86 -22.87 -22.56
N PHE A 240 -14.12 -24.17 -22.44
CA PHE A 240 -13.25 -25.15 -21.78
C PHE A 240 -12.86 -26.30 -22.75
N ASP A 241 -12.38 -25.93 -23.96
CA ASP A 241 -11.95 -26.92 -24.96
C ASP A 241 -10.59 -27.54 -24.63
N ALA A 242 -9.82 -26.87 -23.74
CA ALA A 242 -8.53 -27.32 -23.21
C ALA A 242 -8.33 -26.75 -21.79
N PRO A 243 -7.42 -27.34 -20.96
CA PRO A 243 -7.05 -26.74 -19.69
C PRO A 243 -6.53 -25.32 -19.89
N LEU A 244 -7.10 -24.36 -19.15
CA LEU A 244 -6.61 -22.99 -19.13
C LEU A 244 -5.52 -22.86 -18.07
N ILE A 245 -4.45 -22.17 -18.41
CA ILE A 245 -3.31 -21.97 -17.52
C ILE A 245 -3.10 -20.46 -17.29
N CYS A 246 -2.95 -20.07 -16.05
CA CYS A 246 -2.44 -18.77 -15.63
C CYS A 246 -0.91 -18.77 -15.73
N GLU A 247 -0.36 -17.76 -16.41
CA GLU A 247 1.08 -17.54 -16.57
C GLU A 247 1.58 -16.41 -15.67
#